data_36017640082297cb48bc491a924c6e0c
#
_entry.id   36017640082297cb48bc491a924c6e0c
#
_cell.length_a   1.000
_cell.length_b   1.000
_cell.length_c   1.000
_cell.angle_alpha   90.00
_cell.angle_beta   90.00
_cell.angle_gamma   90.00
#
_symmetry.space_group_name_H-M   'P 1'
#
loop_
_entity.id
_entity.type
_entity.pdbx_description
1 polymer ?
#
loop_
_entity_poly.entity_id
_entity_poly.type
_entity_poly.pdbx_seq_one_letter_code
_entity_poly.pdbx_strand_id
1 'polypeptide(L)'
;KTQADSFSWDGKAWHVKCSKMIEKGGNLIPSEDIITYVAEHVVTATGNHVQNTANLLNTKIAAIPVEHQYIVTEEDPKLIEYRQNNDEHPVLRDADAKWYVREERGGWILGPYEKNAPARFEYKVPENFRADLFPLDLDRIEQEYLSFIKRIPSTETLGIKDDFNGPICYTPDGN
;
A
#
# COMPACT_ATOMS: atom_id res chain seq x y z
N LYS A 1 13.23 15.82 -4.63
CA LYS A 1 11.96 15.24 -5.11
C LYS A 1 11.33 16.19 -6.11
N THR A 2 10.58 15.68 -7.10
CA THR A 2 9.85 16.47 -8.11
C THR A 2 8.42 15.98 -8.19
N GLN A 3 7.51 16.89 -8.49
CA GLN A 3 6.09 16.62 -8.73
C GLN A 3 5.79 16.95 -10.19
N ALA A 4 5.10 16.06 -10.90
CA ALA A 4 4.59 16.34 -12.23
C ALA A 4 3.36 17.27 -12.12
N ASP A 5 3.39 18.37 -12.85
CA ASP A 5 2.34 19.40 -12.83
C ASP A 5 1.47 19.34 -14.09
N SER A 6 2.06 19.01 -15.23
CA SER A 6 1.33 18.89 -16.49
C SER A 6 2.06 18.01 -17.50
N PHE A 7 1.29 17.51 -18.45
CA PHE A 7 1.76 16.74 -19.60
C PHE A 7 1.25 17.40 -20.87
N SER A 8 2.10 17.50 -21.88
CA SER A 8 1.71 17.96 -23.23
C SER A 8 2.44 17.16 -24.30
N TRP A 9 1.76 16.86 -25.40
CA TRP A 9 2.30 16.18 -26.56
C TRP A 9 2.44 17.17 -27.73
N ASP A 10 3.61 17.28 -28.32
CA ASP A 10 3.90 18.21 -29.42
C ASP A 10 3.81 17.58 -30.83
N GLY A 11 3.39 16.31 -30.90
CA GLY A 11 3.35 15.51 -32.14
C GLY A 11 4.55 14.59 -32.32
N LYS A 12 5.60 14.72 -31.48
CA LYS A 12 6.84 13.91 -31.53
C LYS A 12 7.26 13.41 -30.17
N ALA A 13 7.09 14.23 -29.13
CA ALA A 13 7.53 13.91 -27.78
C ALA A 13 6.55 14.43 -26.72
N TRP A 14 6.58 13.81 -25.57
CA TRP A 14 5.93 14.28 -24.35
C TRP A 14 6.80 15.33 -23.65
N HIS A 15 6.20 16.42 -23.24
CA HIS A 15 6.77 17.40 -22.37
C HIS A 15 6.12 17.29 -20.99
N VAL A 16 6.88 16.87 -19.99
CA VAL A 16 6.42 16.73 -18.60
C VAL A 16 6.97 17.87 -17.80
N LYS A 17 6.13 18.84 -17.46
CA LYS A 17 6.49 19.95 -16.59
C LYS A 17 6.42 19.53 -15.14
N CYS A 18 7.47 19.76 -14.38
CA CYS A 18 7.61 19.35 -13.00
C CYS A 18 8.09 20.48 -12.11
N SER A 19 7.51 20.60 -10.92
CA SER A 19 8.02 21.46 -9.85
C SER A 19 8.99 20.69 -8.95
N LYS A 20 10.10 21.33 -8.58
CA LYS A 20 10.96 20.80 -7.53
C LYS A 20 10.27 20.95 -6.18
N MET A 21 10.27 19.88 -5.38
CA MET A 21 9.66 19.89 -4.06
C MET A 21 10.66 20.34 -2.99
N ILE A 22 10.26 21.26 -2.14
CA ILE A 22 11.04 21.75 -0.99
C ILE A 22 10.28 21.45 0.31
N GLU A 23 11.02 21.24 1.37
CA GLU A 23 10.44 21.08 2.69
C GLU A 23 10.24 22.44 3.36
N LYS A 24 9.03 22.70 3.83
CA LYS A 24 8.68 23.91 4.57
C LYS A 24 7.66 23.58 5.67
N GLY A 25 8.04 23.81 6.92
CA GLY A 25 7.17 23.52 8.08
C GLY A 25 6.76 22.06 8.20
N GLY A 26 7.67 21.12 7.88
CA GLY A 26 7.41 19.68 7.91
C GLY A 26 6.60 19.16 6.70
N ASN A 27 6.19 20.02 5.78
CA ASN A 27 5.48 19.65 4.57
C ASN A 27 6.36 19.80 3.32
N LEU A 28 6.19 18.90 2.35
CA LEU A 28 6.76 19.07 1.02
C LEU A 28 5.80 19.91 0.19
N ILE A 29 6.29 21.07 -0.28
CA ILE A 29 5.53 21.98 -1.16
C ILE A 29 6.27 22.18 -2.47
N PRO A 30 5.57 22.45 -3.59
CA PRO A 30 6.23 22.81 -4.83
C PRO A 30 6.95 24.15 -4.68
N SER A 31 8.17 24.22 -5.22
CA SER A 31 8.94 25.47 -5.36
C SER A 31 8.65 26.13 -6.71
N GLU A 32 9.22 27.32 -6.90
CA GLU A 32 9.17 28.02 -8.20
C GLU A 32 10.12 27.43 -9.25
N ASP A 33 11.02 26.52 -8.83
CA ASP A 33 11.95 25.85 -9.75
C ASP A 33 11.19 24.80 -10.59
N ILE A 34 11.06 25.11 -11.87
CA ILE A 34 10.38 24.25 -12.84
C ILE A 34 11.41 23.56 -13.72
N ILE A 35 11.22 22.25 -13.91
CA ILE A 35 11.99 21.43 -14.83
C ILE A 35 11.03 20.82 -15.84
N THR A 36 11.38 20.87 -17.13
CA THR A 36 10.63 20.15 -18.17
C THR A 36 11.45 18.97 -18.67
N TYR A 37 10.89 17.78 -18.51
CA TYR A 37 11.43 16.55 -19.10
C TYR A 37 10.79 16.33 -20.47
N VAL A 38 11.60 15.93 -21.45
CA VAL A 38 11.14 15.63 -22.81
C VAL A 38 11.44 14.14 -23.07
N ALA A 39 10.43 13.38 -23.49
CA ALA A 39 10.57 11.95 -23.73
C ALA A 39 9.60 11.48 -24.82
N GLU A 40 10.01 10.49 -25.61
CA GLU A 40 9.14 9.84 -26.61
C GLU A 40 8.00 9.05 -25.95
N HIS A 41 8.28 8.47 -24.79
CA HIS A 41 7.32 7.68 -24.02
C HIS A 41 7.33 8.10 -22.55
N VAL A 42 6.15 8.15 -21.94
CA VAL A 42 5.98 8.38 -20.51
C VAL A 42 5.17 7.22 -19.94
N VAL A 43 5.71 6.58 -18.91
CA VAL A 43 5.02 5.50 -18.17
C VAL A 43 4.52 6.06 -16.85
N THR A 44 3.22 5.91 -16.61
CA THR A 44 2.61 6.27 -15.33
C THR A 44 2.58 5.05 -14.41
N ALA A 45 3.29 5.13 -13.29
CA ALA A 45 3.35 4.08 -12.26
C ALA A 45 3.12 4.73 -10.88
N THR A 46 2.03 5.49 -10.77
CA THR A 46 1.80 6.43 -9.66
C THR A 46 1.03 5.83 -8.48
N GLY A 47 0.73 4.52 -8.52
CA GLY A 47 0.09 3.80 -7.42
C GLY A 47 -1.17 4.50 -6.93
N ASN A 48 -1.24 4.82 -5.65
CA ASN A 48 -2.41 5.49 -5.06
C ASN A 48 -2.72 6.88 -5.66
N HIS A 49 -1.74 7.53 -6.33
CA HIS A 49 -1.94 8.80 -7.02
C HIS A 49 -2.46 8.64 -8.46
N VAL A 50 -2.98 7.47 -8.84
CA VAL A 50 -3.48 7.17 -10.18
C VAL A 50 -4.54 8.17 -10.65
N GLN A 51 -5.46 8.60 -9.77
CA GLN A 51 -6.49 9.56 -10.12
C GLN A 51 -5.94 10.99 -10.29
N ASN A 52 -4.91 11.36 -9.53
CA ASN A 52 -4.20 12.63 -9.73
C ASN A 52 -3.56 12.65 -11.14
N THR A 53 -2.91 11.56 -11.53
CA THR A 53 -2.30 11.41 -12.86
C THR A 53 -3.34 11.40 -13.97
N ALA A 54 -4.45 10.66 -13.78
CA ALA A 54 -5.55 10.63 -14.73
C ALA A 54 -6.12 12.03 -15.00
N ASN A 55 -6.30 12.83 -13.95
CA ASN A 55 -6.75 14.22 -14.04
C ASN A 55 -5.75 15.10 -14.83
N LEU A 56 -4.45 14.95 -14.58
CA LEU A 56 -3.41 15.69 -15.32
C LEU A 56 -3.38 15.33 -16.81
N LEU A 57 -3.70 14.07 -17.15
CA LEU A 57 -3.75 13.57 -18.52
C LEU A 57 -5.12 13.76 -19.18
N ASN A 58 -6.10 14.34 -18.48
CA ASN A 58 -7.50 14.44 -18.91
C ASN A 58 -8.05 13.10 -19.43
N THR A 59 -7.80 12.03 -18.70
CA THR A 59 -8.21 10.67 -19.02
C THR A 59 -8.86 9.99 -17.83
N LYS A 60 -9.36 8.77 -18.02
CA LYS A 60 -9.89 7.94 -16.94
C LYS A 60 -9.03 6.68 -16.83
N ILE A 61 -8.60 6.37 -15.62
CA ILE A 61 -7.88 5.14 -15.31
C ILE A 61 -8.73 4.35 -14.31
N ALA A 62 -9.10 3.13 -14.67
CA ALA A 62 -9.94 2.27 -13.85
C ALA A 62 -9.10 1.60 -12.75
N ALA A 63 -8.70 2.38 -11.76
CA ALA A 63 -7.99 1.88 -10.58
C ALA A 63 -8.36 2.75 -9.38
N ILE A 64 -8.64 2.12 -8.24
CA ILE A 64 -9.10 2.80 -7.03
C ILE A 64 -8.28 2.29 -5.84
N PRO A 65 -7.71 3.18 -5.02
CA PRO A 65 -7.14 2.79 -3.74
C PRO A 65 -8.21 2.29 -2.78
N VAL A 66 -7.96 1.16 -2.15
CA VAL A 66 -8.76 0.62 -1.05
C VAL A 66 -7.89 0.44 0.18
N GLU A 67 -8.50 0.44 1.37
CA GLU A 67 -7.77 0.11 2.58
C GLU A 67 -7.30 -1.34 2.54
N HIS A 68 -6.08 -1.56 2.98
CA HIS A 68 -5.51 -2.88 3.18
C HIS A 68 -4.79 -2.90 4.52
N GLN A 69 -5.17 -3.85 5.35
CA GLN A 69 -4.64 -3.99 6.70
C GLN A 69 -3.67 -5.17 6.77
N TYR A 70 -2.72 -5.06 7.68
CA TYR A 70 -2.01 -6.22 8.20
C TYR A 70 -1.62 -5.97 9.66
N ILE A 71 -1.49 -7.05 10.39
CA ILE A 71 -1.02 -7.04 11.78
C ILE A 71 0.30 -7.78 11.89
N VAL A 72 1.10 -7.38 12.87
CA VAL A 72 2.31 -8.08 13.31
C VAL A 72 2.06 -8.57 14.72
N THR A 73 2.23 -9.87 14.96
CA THR A 73 2.08 -10.42 16.30
C THR A 73 3.30 -10.13 17.17
N GLU A 74 3.16 -10.27 18.47
CA GLU A 74 4.29 -10.45 19.36
C GLU A 74 5.10 -11.69 18.98
N GLU A 75 6.25 -11.87 19.61
CA GLU A 75 7.11 -13.03 19.37
C GLU A 75 6.39 -14.34 19.73
N ASP A 76 6.50 -15.34 18.84
CA ASP A 76 6.01 -16.69 19.04
C ASP A 76 7.16 -17.56 19.55
N PRO A 77 7.14 -18.01 20.82
CA PRO A 77 8.19 -18.84 21.36
C PRO A 77 8.41 -20.16 20.57
N LYS A 78 7.35 -20.72 19.99
CA LYS A 78 7.45 -21.94 19.17
C LYS A 78 8.14 -21.67 17.84
N LEU A 79 7.89 -20.51 17.26
CA LEU A 79 8.59 -20.09 16.05
C LEU A 79 10.08 -19.86 16.34
N ILE A 80 10.40 -19.18 17.45
CA ILE A 80 11.79 -18.93 17.86
C ILE A 80 12.52 -20.24 18.10
N GLU A 81 11.90 -21.21 18.77
CA GLU A 81 12.46 -22.54 18.98
C GLU A 81 12.69 -23.28 17.66
N TYR A 82 11.71 -23.27 16.76
CA TYR A 82 11.80 -23.87 15.43
C TYR A 82 12.99 -23.30 14.64
N ARG A 83 13.18 -21.97 14.67
CA ARG A 83 14.22 -21.26 13.93
C ARG A 83 15.63 -21.53 14.42
N GLN A 84 15.82 -22.15 15.58
CA GLN A 84 17.16 -22.54 16.05
C GLN A 84 17.82 -23.58 15.16
N ASN A 85 17.03 -24.44 14.49
CA ASN A 85 17.53 -25.55 13.70
C ASN A 85 16.92 -25.63 12.29
N ASN A 86 16.09 -24.68 11.90
CA ASN A 86 15.38 -24.70 10.63
C ASN A 86 15.46 -23.35 9.92
N ASP A 87 15.31 -23.36 8.62
CA ASP A 87 15.17 -22.19 7.80
C ASP A 87 13.79 -21.52 7.99
N GLU A 88 13.67 -20.27 7.51
CA GLU A 88 12.43 -19.51 7.51
C GLU A 88 11.31 -20.26 6.76
N HIS A 89 10.12 -20.27 7.32
CA HIS A 89 8.96 -20.82 6.61
C HIS A 89 8.70 -20.03 5.32
N PRO A 90 8.30 -20.70 4.25
CA PRO A 90 7.84 -20.00 3.06
C PRO A 90 6.59 -19.16 3.40
N VAL A 91 6.37 -18.11 2.63
CA VAL A 91 5.11 -17.35 2.73
C VAL A 91 3.95 -18.29 2.46
N LEU A 92 3.04 -18.38 3.41
CA LEU A 92 1.80 -19.14 3.26
C LEU A 92 0.69 -18.19 2.79
N ARG A 93 -0.04 -18.60 1.75
CA ARG A 93 -1.24 -17.93 1.29
C ARG A 93 -2.41 -18.91 1.32
N ASP A 94 -3.45 -18.56 2.07
CA ASP A 94 -4.72 -19.28 2.10
C ASP A 94 -5.73 -18.51 1.23
N ALA A 95 -5.94 -18.98 0.00
CA ALA A 95 -6.81 -18.31 -0.96
C ALA A 95 -8.30 -18.41 -0.57
N ASP A 96 -8.70 -19.50 0.07
CA ASP A 96 -10.09 -19.73 0.50
C ASP A 96 -10.42 -18.87 1.71
N ALA A 97 -9.50 -18.80 2.68
CA ALA A 97 -9.63 -17.98 3.87
C ALA A 97 -9.20 -16.53 3.66
N LYS A 98 -8.67 -16.20 2.47
CA LYS A 98 -8.33 -14.82 2.01
C LYS A 98 -7.32 -14.10 2.89
N TRP A 99 -6.23 -14.77 3.21
CA TRP A 99 -5.12 -14.13 3.91
C TRP A 99 -3.77 -14.72 3.47
N TYR A 100 -2.71 -14.00 3.77
CA TYR A 100 -1.33 -14.50 3.72
C TYR A 100 -0.66 -14.32 5.07
N VAL A 101 0.35 -15.13 5.32
CA VAL A 101 1.17 -15.05 6.52
C VAL A 101 2.63 -15.32 6.20
N ARG A 102 3.51 -14.63 6.88
CA ARG A 102 4.95 -14.89 6.88
C ARG A 102 5.55 -14.59 8.24
N GLU A 103 6.74 -15.10 8.47
CA GLU A 103 7.53 -14.74 9.65
C GLU A 103 7.96 -13.28 9.63
N GLU A 104 8.00 -12.65 10.79
CA GLU A 104 8.52 -11.31 10.99
C GLU A 104 9.13 -11.18 12.39
N ARG A 105 10.47 -11.08 12.47
CA ARG A 105 11.21 -10.80 13.71
C ARG A 105 10.79 -11.66 14.91
N GLY A 106 10.64 -12.96 14.71
CA GLY A 106 10.24 -13.92 15.73
C GLY A 106 8.74 -14.05 15.96
N GLY A 107 7.93 -13.26 15.28
CA GLY A 107 6.47 -13.33 15.22
C GLY A 107 5.96 -13.54 13.81
N TRP A 108 4.72 -13.17 13.55
CA TRP A 108 4.03 -13.38 12.30
C TRP A 108 3.42 -12.09 11.76
N ILE A 109 3.50 -11.87 10.45
CA ILE A 109 2.62 -10.93 9.75
C ILE A 109 1.42 -11.70 9.24
N LEU A 110 0.22 -11.23 9.56
CA LEU A 110 -1.03 -11.62 8.93
C LEU A 110 -1.52 -10.47 8.05
N GLY A 111 -1.64 -10.71 6.74
CA GLY A 111 -2.24 -9.78 5.79
C GLY A 111 -3.56 -10.34 5.24
N PRO A 112 -4.71 -9.92 5.77
CA PRO A 112 -6.02 -10.32 5.28
C PRO A 112 -6.36 -9.64 3.96
N TYR A 113 -7.19 -10.28 3.15
CA TYR A 113 -7.89 -9.71 1.99
C TYR A 113 -9.39 -9.69 2.28
N GLU A 114 -9.74 -8.91 3.29
CA GLU A 114 -11.10 -8.81 3.79
C GLU A 114 -12.08 -8.29 2.75
N LYS A 115 -13.32 -8.68 2.86
CA LYS A 115 -14.40 -8.16 2.03
C LYS A 115 -14.79 -6.74 2.48
N ASN A 116 -15.26 -5.95 1.53
CA ASN A 116 -15.78 -4.60 1.79
C ASN A 116 -14.73 -3.63 2.36
N ALA A 117 -13.46 -3.82 2.03
CA ALA A 117 -12.43 -2.82 2.32
C ALA A 117 -12.85 -1.46 1.73
N PRO A 118 -12.85 -0.36 2.51
CA PRO A 118 -13.31 0.94 2.05
C PRO A 118 -12.46 1.48 0.90
N ALA A 119 -13.11 1.98 -0.15
CA ALA A 119 -12.44 2.75 -1.18
C ALA A 119 -11.96 4.09 -0.61
N ARG A 120 -10.78 4.50 -1.01
CA ARG A 120 -10.17 5.78 -0.63
C ARG A 120 -9.71 6.53 -1.88
N PHE A 121 -9.75 7.86 -1.80
CA PHE A 121 -9.19 8.71 -2.85
C PHE A 121 -9.76 8.43 -4.26
N GLU A 122 -11.05 8.16 -4.37
CA GLU A 122 -11.73 7.81 -5.62
C GLU A 122 -11.52 8.84 -6.75
N TYR A 123 -11.30 10.11 -6.40
CA TYR A 123 -11.14 11.21 -7.36
C TYR A 123 -9.77 11.85 -7.31
N LYS A 124 -9.18 11.98 -6.13
CA LYS A 124 -7.89 12.64 -5.92
C LYS A 124 -7.32 12.29 -4.54
N VAL A 125 -6.04 11.98 -4.48
CA VAL A 125 -5.31 11.91 -3.21
C VAL A 125 -5.11 13.33 -2.68
N PRO A 126 -5.40 13.60 -1.39
CA PRO A 126 -5.11 14.91 -0.79
C PRO A 126 -3.63 15.30 -0.92
N GLU A 127 -3.36 16.58 -1.09
CA GLU A 127 -1.99 17.07 -1.31
C GLU A 127 -1.07 16.85 -0.12
N ASN A 128 -1.62 16.84 1.08
CA ASN A 128 -0.90 16.59 2.33
C ASN A 128 -0.78 15.09 2.68
N PHE A 129 -1.50 14.20 2.00
CA PHE A 129 -1.37 12.76 2.23
C PHE A 129 -0.02 12.25 1.73
N ARG A 130 0.71 11.57 2.58
CA ARG A 130 2.06 11.04 2.29
C ARG A 130 2.08 9.53 2.47
N ALA A 131 2.59 9.10 3.61
CA ALA A 131 2.63 7.73 4.05
C ALA A 131 1.77 7.57 5.32
N ASP A 132 0.69 8.34 5.39
CA ASP A 132 -0.24 8.28 6.50
C ASP A 132 -0.98 6.95 6.47
N LEU A 133 -1.25 6.42 7.66
CA LEU A 133 -2.00 5.20 7.87
C LEU A 133 -3.41 5.56 8.37
N PHE A 134 -4.35 4.69 8.04
CA PHE A 134 -5.70 4.73 8.60
C PHE A 134 -5.73 3.98 9.93
N PRO A 135 -6.72 4.23 10.79
CA PRO A 135 -6.94 3.42 11.99
C PRO A 135 -7.16 1.95 11.64
N LEU A 136 -6.64 1.05 12.49
CA LEU A 136 -6.92 -0.37 12.39
C LEU A 136 -8.42 -0.63 12.66
N ASP A 137 -8.99 -1.54 11.89
CA ASP A 137 -10.36 -2.02 12.05
C ASP A 137 -10.35 -3.55 12.21
N LEU A 138 -10.23 -4.00 13.45
CA LEU A 138 -10.18 -5.43 13.78
C LEU A 138 -11.49 -6.16 13.47
N ASP A 139 -12.62 -5.50 13.65
CA ASP A 139 -13.94 -6.11 13.37
C ASP A 139 -14.05 -6.52 11.90
N ARG A 140 -13.46 -5.71 11.01
CA ARG A 140 -13.45 -5.97 9.57
C ARG A 140 -12.62 -7.19 9.18
N ILE A 141 -11.59 -7.52 9.94
CA ILE A 141 -10.67 -8.64 9.66
C ILE A 141 -10.84 -9.83 10.61
N GLU A 142 -11.87 -9.81 11.46
CA GLU A 142 -12.08 -10.84 12.49
C GLU A 142 -12.11 -12.27 11.92
N GLN A 143 -12.79 -12.46 10.79
CA GLN A 143 -12.92 -13.81 10.20
C GLN A 143 -11.58 -14.37 9.71
N GLU A 144 -10.79 -13.53 9.06
CA GLU A 144 -9.46 -13.89 8.59
C GLU A 144 -8.52 -14.15 9.77
N TYR A 145 -8.61 -13.33 10.82
CA TYR A 145 -7.83 -13.48 12.04
C TYR A 145 -8.15 -14.78 12.77
N LEU A 146 -9.41 -15.12 12.94
CA LEU A 146 -9.84 -16.39 13.55
C LEU A 146 -9.42 -17.60 12.70
N SER A 147 -9.45 -17.48 11.39
CA SER A 147 -8.94 -18.52 10.48
C SER A 147 -7.43 -18.71 10.59
N PHE A 148 -6.69 -17.61 10.72
CA PHE A 148 -5.25 -17.64 10.95
C PHE A 148 -4.88 -18.36 12.26
N ILE A 149 -5.55 -18.07 13.38
CA ILE A 149 -5.35 -18.75 14.65
C ILE A 149 -5.59 -20.27 14.52
N LYS A 150 -6.64 -20.69 13.80
CA LYS A 150 -6.89 -22.11 13.53
C LYS A 150 -5.77 -22.78 12.75
N ARG A 151 -5.13 -22.05 11.84
CA ARG A 151 -4.04 -22.56 11.01
C ARG A 151 -2.70 -22.60 11.77
N ILE A 152 -2.44 -21.61 12.61
CA ILE A 152 -1.23 -21.48 13.44
C ILE A 152 -1.65 -21.32 14.90
N PRO A 153 -1.99 -22.42 15.60
CA PRO A 153 -2.57 -22.34 16.96
C PRO A 153 -1.68 -21.68 18.02
N SER A 154 -0.36 -21.62 17.80
CA SER A 154 0.54 -20.90 18.71
C SER A 154 0.24 -19.41 18.79
N THR A 155 -0.45 -18.87 17.79
CA THR A 155 -0.77 -17.42 17.73
C THR A 155 -1.99 -17.03 18.56
N GLU A 156 -2.77 -17.99 19.08
CA GLU A 156 -3.99 -17.73 19.86
C GLU A 156 -3.74 -16.85 21.10
N THR A 157 -2.57 -16.98 21.70
CA THR A 157 -2.20 -16.27 22.94
C THR A 157 -1.27 -15.09 22.72
N LEU A 158 -0.92 -14.81 21.45
CA LEU A 158 -0.02 -13.71 21.12
C LEU A 158 -0.81 -12.39 21.03
N GLY A 159 -0.22 -11.32 21.55
CA GLY A 159 -0.69 -9.97 21.33
C GLY A 159 -0.39 -9.47 19.91
N ILE A 160 -1.03 -8.37 19.54
CA ILE A 160 -0.69 -7.59 18.35
C ILE A 160 0.38 -6.58 18.75
N LYS A 161 1.55 -6.67 18.15
CA LYS A 161 2.69 -5.78 18.39
C LYS A 161 2.60 -4.50 17.56
N ASP A 162 2.29 -4.66 16.28
CA ASP A 162 2.17 -3.55 15.34
C ASP A 162 0.98 -3.80 14.42
N ASP A 163 0.36 -2.71 13.96
CA ASP A 163 -0.74 -2.74 13.00
C ASP A 163 -0.53 -1.69 11.90
N PHE A 164 -0.99 -2.01 10.71
CA PHE A 164 -0.89 -1.14 9.56
C PHE A 164 -2.17 -1.20 8.76
N ASN A 165 -2.73 -0.05 8.41
CA ASN A 165 -3.87 0.08 7.51
C ASN A 165 -3.55 1.20 6.52
N GLY A 166 -3.23 0.85 5.31
CA GLY A 166 -2.83 1.79 4.27
C GLY A 166 -3.58 1.59 2.96
N PRO A 167 -3.54 2.57 2.06
CA PRO A 167 -4.17 2.43 0.77
C PRO A 167 -3.33 1.55 -0.16
N ILE A 168 -3.98 0.63 -0.84
CA ILE A 168 -3.43 -0.16 -1.94
C ILE A 168 -4.32 -0.01 -3.17
N CYS A 169 -3.73 0.24 -4.33
CA CYS A 169 -4.48 0.51 -5.55
C CYS A 169 -4.83 -0.79 -6.28
N TYR A 170 -6.12 -0.98 -6.58
CA TYR A 170 -6.63 -2.10 -7.35
C TYR A 170 -7.29 -1.67 -8.65
N THR A 171 -7.10 -2.48 -9.68
CA THR A 171 -7.86 -2.41 -10.92
C THR A 171 -9.12 -3.29 -10.83
N PRO A 172 -10.12 -3.17 -11.75
CA PRO A 172 -11.37 -3.94 -11.69
C PRO A 172 -11.19 -5.46 -11.78
N ASP A 173 -10.06 -5.93 -12.32
CA ASP A 173 -9.71 -7.35 -12.39
C ASP A 173 -8.94 -7.85 -11.14
N GLY A 174 -8.75 -6.98 -10.15
CA GLY A 174 -8.16 -7.34 -8.87
C GLY A 174 -6.62 -7.44 -8.86
N ASN A 175 -5.97 -6.77 -9.80
CA ASN A 175 -4.50 -6.72 -9.89
C ASN A 175 -3.93 -5.41 -9.39
#